data_663b6684c64546ac0221efcea7849504
#
_entry.id   663b6684c64546ac0221efcea7849504
#
_cell.length_a   1.000
_cell.length_b   1.000
_cell.length_c   1.000
_cell.angle_alpha   90.00
_cell.angle_beta   90.00
_cell.angle_gamma   90.00
#
_symmetry.space_group_name_H-M   'P 1'
#
loop_
_entity.id
_entity.type
_entity.pdbx_description
1 polymer ?
#
loop_
_entity_poly.entity_id
_entity_poly.type
_entity_poly.pdbx_seq_one_letter_code
_entity_poly.pdbx_strand_id
1 'polypeptide(L)'
;MDSPGYDPVSVTGQVASGSNVICFTTGRGSCFGFKPTPSLKIATNTNMYNKLEEDMDINAGLIMDGESDIREIGEKIFKQIIDTASGKLTKSEINGYGDDEFNPWIIGATLWFIIF
;
A
#
# COMPACT_ATOMS: atom_id res chain seq x y z
N MET A 1 10.66 5.51 11.70
CA MET A 1 11.77 4.96 10.90
C MET A 1 11.94 5.81 9.65
N ASP A 2 13.14 6.32 9.39
CA ASP A 2 13.42 7.00 8.13
C ASP A 2 13.60 5.98 7.02
N SER A 3 13.04 6.28 5.87
CA SER A 3 12.99 5.34 4.75
C SER A 3 13.02 6.12 3.43
N PRO A 4 13.62 5.54 2.36
CA PRO A 4 13.44 6.10 1.02
C PRO A 4 11.96 6.19 0.66
N GLY A 5 11.60 7.20 -0.14
CA GLY A 5 10.19 7.45 -0.49
C GLY A 5 9.68 6.67 -1.68
N TYR A 6 10.55 6.05 -2.47
CA TYR A 6 10.13 5.24 -3.62
C TYR A 6 9.44 3.95 -3.15
N ASP A 7 8.26 3.67 -3.64
CA ASP A 7 7.36 2.65 -3.11
C ASP A 7 7.99 1.27 -2.89
N PRO A 8 8.60 0.61 -3.90
CA PRO A 8 9.19 -0.71 -3.70
C PRO A 8 10.33 -0.71 -2.68
N VAL A 9 11.17 0.32 -2.69
CA VAL A 9 12.30 0.44 -1.75
C VAL A 9 11.79 0.68 -0.34
N SER A 10 10.82 1.57 -0.19
CA SER A 10 10.19 1.89 1.09
C SER A 10 9.54 0.66 1.72
N VAL A 11 8.72 -0.06 0.97
CA VAL A 11 8.02 -1.25 1.46
C VAL A 11 8.99 -2.38 1.78
N THR A 12 9.99 -2.61 0.94
CA THR A 12 11.04 -3.61 1.22
C THR A 12 11.70 -3.35 2.58
N GLY A 13 12.06 -2.09 2.85
CA GLY A 13 12.66 -1.70 4.13
C GLY A 13 11.71 -1.84 5.32
N GLN A 14 10.45 -1.48 5.15
CA GLN A 14 9.43 -1.62 6.20
C GLN A 14 9.22 -3.09 6.56
N VAL A 15 9.11 -3.97 5.58
CA VAL A 15 8.95 -5.40 5.80
C VAL A 15 10.21 -6.00 6.42
N ALA A 16 11.39 -5.60 5.98
CA ALA A 16 12.66 -6.01 6.60
C ALA A 16 12.76 -5.57 8.06
N SER A 17 12.09 -4.48 8.42
CA SER A 17 12.03 -3.98 9.80
C SER A 17 10.94 -4.63 10.66
N GLY A 18 10.17 -5.57 10.12
CA GLY A 18 9.19 -6.36 10.86
C GLY A 18 7.73 -6.10 10.53
N SER A 19 7.41 -5.24 9.56
CA SER A 19 6.02 -5.05 9.14
C SER A 19 5.46 -6.30 8.47
N ASN A 20 4.27 -6.72 8.86
CA ASN A 20 3.63 -7.94 8.33
C ASN A 20 2.29 -7.68 7.63
N VAL A 21 1.83 -6.44 7.61
CA VAL A 21 0.73 -5.93 6.79
C VAL A 21 1.08 -4.51 6.39
N ILE A 22 0.91 -4.19 5.12
CA ILE A 22 1.16 -2.84 4.59
C ILE A 22 -0.17 -2.18 4.26
N CYS A 23 -0.34 -0.93 4.70
CA CYS A 23 -1.44 -0.07 4.27
C CYS A 23 -0.89 0.98 3.31
N PHE A 24 -1.29 0.87 2.05
CA PHE A 24 -0.76 1.69 0.97
C PHE A 24 -1.83 2.68 0.49
N THR A 25 -1.64 3.97 0.77
CA THR A 25 -2.57 5.01 0.34
C THR A 25 -2.14 5.58 -1.00
N THR A 26 -3.09 5.85 -1.88
CA THR A 26 -2.81 6.43 -3.20
C THR A 26 -3.96 7.30 -3.69
N GLY A 27 -3.61 8.42 -4.33
CA GLY A 27 -4.58 9.32 -4.97
C GLY A 27 -4.70 9.11 -6.47
N ARG A 28 -3.68 8.56 -7.12
CA ARG A 28 -3.65 8.31 -8.57
C ARG A 28 -3.96 6.88 -8.95
N GLY A 29 -3.84 5.98 -8.00
CA GLY A 29 -3.98 4.56 -8.21
C GLY A 29 -2.63 3.84 -8.27
N SER A 30 -2.64 2.57 -7.95
CA SER A 30 -1.47 1.71 -7.99
C SER A 30 -1.89 0.25 -8.06
N CYS A 31 -1.22 -0.54 -8.87
CA CYS A 31 -1.32 -1.99 -8.85
C CYS A 31 -0.30 -2.63 -7.89
N PHE A 32 0.42 -1.81 -7.11
CA PHE A 32 1.49 -2.27 -6.23
C PHE A 32 1.07 -3.46 -5.37
N GLY A 33 1.93 -4.44 -5.30
CA GLY A 33 1.85 -5.58 -4.41
C GLY A 33 3.24 -5.96 -3.95
N PHE A 34 3.35 -6.74 -2.87
CA PHE A 34 4.62 -7.20 -2.34
C PHE A 34 4.45 -8.62 -1.85
N LYS A 35 5.04 -9.59 -2.53
CA LYS A 35 4.85 -11.02 -2.26
C LYS A 35 5.08 -11.43 -0.80
N PRO A 36 6.14 -10.95 -0.13
CA PRO A 36 6.40 -11.34 1.25
C PRO A 36 5.35 -10.86 2.26
N THR A 37 4.57 -9.84 1.93
CA THR A 37 3.65 -9.22 2.89
C THR A 37 2.44 -8.65 2.18
N PRO A 38 1.21 -8.90 2.65
CA PRO A 38 0.01 -8.37 2.03
C PRO A 38 -0.02 -6.84 2.10
N SER A 39 -0.47 -6.22 1.01
CA SER A 39 -0.60 -4.77 0.88
C SER A 39 -2.04 -4.38 0.61
N LEU A 40 -2.70 -3.78 1.61
CA LEU A 40 -4.02 -3.19 1.46
C LEU A 40 -3.90 -1.84 0.77
N LYS A 41 -4.53 -1.66 -0.37
CA LYS A 41 -4.51 -0.40 -1.09
C LYS A 41 -5.75 0.42 -0.80
N ILE A 42 -5.52 1.63 -0.35
CA ILE A 42 -6.54 2.56 0.11
C ILE A 42 -6.59 3.75 -0.85
N ALA A 43 -7.72 3.86 -1.56
CA ALA A 43 -7.96 4.98 -2.46
C ALA A 43 -8.36 6.22 -1.66
N THR A 44 -7.77 7.37 -1.98
CA THR A 44 -8.06 8.63 -1.31
C THR A 44 -9.16 9.45 -1.99
N ASN A 45 -9.64 9.01 -3.17
CA ASN A 45 -10.79 9.61 -3.84
C ASN A 45 -11.63 8.56 -4.55
N THR A 46 -12.92 8.80 -4.61
CA THR A 46 -13.91 7.86 -5.17
C THR A 46 -13.79 7.72 -6.68
N ASN A 47 -13.45 8.79 -7.38
CA ASN A 47 -13.31 8.74 -8.84
C ASN A 47 -12.22 7.74 -9.26
N MET A 48 -11.06 7.79 -8.62
CA MET A 48 -9.98 6.85 -8.89
C MET A 48 -10.37 5.43 -8.43
N TYR A 49 -11.01 5.29 -7.27
CA TYR A 49 -11.47 3.99 -6.79
C TYR A 49 -12.39 3.30 -7.82
N ASN A 50 -13.35 4.03 -8.37
CA ASN A 50 -14.27 3.47 -9.36
C ASN A 50 -13.58 3.06 -10.66
N LYS A 51 -12.53 3.78 -11.06
CA LYS A 51 -11.75 3.45 -12.26
C LYS A 51 -10.85 2.24 -12.07
N LEU A 52 -10.34 2.05 -10.87
CA LEU A 52 -9.35 1.02 -10.52
C LEU A 52 -9.84 0.08 -9.42
N GLU A 53 -11.13 -0.23 -9.43
CA GLU A 53 -11.75 -1.06 -8.40
C GLU A 53 -11.09 -2.43 -8.25
N GLU A 54 -10.56 -2.97 -9.34
CA GLU A 54 -9.86 -4.26 -9.34
C GLU A 54 -8.53 -4.21 -8.57
N ASP A 55 -7.95 -3.03 -8.43
CA ASP A 55 -6.65 -2.83 -7.77
C ASP A 55 -6.77 -2.23 -6.37
N MET A 56 -7.90 -1.63 -6.03
CA MET A 56 -8.10 -0.92 -4.77
C MET A 56 -8.94 -1.73 -3.79
N ASP A 57 -8.47 -1.88 -2.56
CA ASP A 57 -9.16 -2.65 -1.52
C ASP A 57 -10.21 -1.83 -0.78
N ILE A 58 -9.93 -0.55 -0.52
CA ILE A 58 -10.80 0.32 0.29
C ILE A 58 -10.92 1.70 -0.37
N ASN A 59 -12.15 2.24 -0.35
CA ASN A 59 -12.39 3.61 -0.77
C ASN A 59 -12.52 4.55 0.43
N ALA A 60 -11.45 5.27 0.76
CA ALA A 60 -11.47 6.33 1.77
C ALA A 60 -11.98 7.67 1.21
N GLY A 61 -12.19 7.78 -0.09
CA GLY A 61 -12.74 8.98 -0.73
C GLY A 61 -14.17 9.30 -0.29
N LEU A 62 -14.90 8.34 0.27
CA LEU A 62 -16.24 8.54 0.82
C LEU A 62 -16.27 9.62 1.91
N ILE A 63 -15.17 9.84 2.60
CA ILE A 63 -15.07 10.92 3.60
C ILE A 63 -15.21 12.28 2.94
N MET A 64 -14.51 12.49 1.83
CA MET A 64 -14.57 13.76 1.09
C MET A 64 -15.90 13.95 0.38
N ASP A 65 -16.56 12.86 -0.01
CA ASP A 65 -17.86 12.89 -0.66
C ASP A 65 -19.02 13.16 0.33
N GLY A 66 -18.74 13.14 1.63
CA GLY A 66 -19.75 13.31 2.67
C GLY A 66 -20.63 12.09 2.91
N GLU A 67 -20.30 10.94 2.31
CA GLU A 67 -21.07 9.69 2.45
C GLU A 67 -20.66 8.88 3.68
N SER A 68 -19.48 9.15 4.24
CA SER A 68 -18.97 8.48 5.42
C SER A 68 -18.07 9.43 6.21
N ASP A 69 -17.81 9.13 7.47
CA ASP A 69 -16.90 9.92 8.28
C ASP A 69 -15.56 9.21 8.52
N ILE A 70 -14.62 9.93 9.11
CA ILE A 70 -13.26 9.41 9.39
C ILE A 70 -13.34 8.19 10.29
N ARG A 71 -14.25 8.18 11.25
CA ARG A 71 -14.39 7.07 12.21
C ARG A 71 -14.88 5.80 11.52
N GLU A 72 -15.91 5.90 10.70
CA GLU A 72 -16.47 4.76 9.96
C GLU A 72 -15.43 4.14 9.03
N ILE A 73 -14.73 4.98 8.27
CA ILE A 73 -13.67 4.51 7.37
C ILE A 73 -12.51 3.92 8.16
N GLY A 74 -12.12 4.55 9.27
CA GLY A 74 -11.07 4.02 10.16
C GLY A 74 -11.41 2.65 10.71
N GLU A 75 -12.64 2.43 11.14
CA GLU A 75 -13.12 1.12 11.60
C GLU A 75 -13.09 0.08 10.48
N LYS A 76 -13.49 0.46 9.28
CA LYS A 76 -13.45 -0.40 8.09
C LYS A 76 -12.01 -0.79 7.73
N ILE A 77 -11.09 0.16 7.76
CA ILE A 77 -9.66 -0.12 7.51
C ILE A 77 -9.13 -1.09 8.57
N PHE A 78 -9.40 -0.83 9.84
CA PHE A 78 -8.95 -1.70 10.93
C PHE A 78 -9.47 -3.12 10.79
N LYS A 79 -10.77 -3.28 10.47
CA LYS A 79 -11.35 -4.59 10.22
C LYS A 79 -10.68 -5.31 9.05
N GLN A 80 -10.41 -4.60 7.97
CA GLN A 80 -9.70 -5.16 6.81
C GLN A 80 -8.27 -5.60 7.16
N ILE A 81 -7.58 -4.85 8.00
CA ILE A 81 -6.25 -5.24 8.51
C ILE A 81 -6.33 -6.57 9.27
N ILE A 82 -7.30 -6.70 10.17
CA ILE A 82 -7.48 -7.93 10.94
C ILE A 82 -7.85 -9.10 10.03
N ASP A 83 -8.76 -8.90 9.08
CA ASP A 83 -9.15 -9.94 8.12
C ASP A 83 -7.96 -10.38 7.26
N THR A 84 -7.14 -9.44 6.81
CA THR A 84 -5.93 -9.72 6.02
C THR A 84 -4.90 -10.48 6.85
N ALA A 85 -4.67 -10.07 8.08
CA ALA A 85 -3.78 -10.78 9.01
C ALA A 85 -4.28 -12.19 9.32
N SER A 86 -5.58 -12.43 9.19
CA SER A 86 -6.21 -13.73 9.42
C SER A 86 -6.26 -14.62 8.18
N GLY A 87 -5.72 -14.16 7.05
CA GLY A 87 -5.58 -14.95 5.84
C GLY A 87 -6.42 -14.52 4.64
N LYS A 88 -7.22 -13.44 4.75
CA LYS A 88 -7.97 -12.91 3.62
C LYS A 88 -6.98 -12.28 2.61
N LEU A 89 -7.09 -12.67 1.35
CA LEU A 89 -6.22 -12.14 0.29
C LEU A 89 -6.58 -10.69 -0.05
N THR A 90 -5.56 -9.86 -0.27
CA THR A 90 -5.72 -8.53 -0.83
C THR A 90 -5.91 -8.62 -2.34
N LYS A 91 -6.39 -7.54 -2.97
CA LYS A 91 -6.58 -7.52 -4.43
C LYS A 91 -5.27 -7.69 -5.19
N SER A 92 -4.15 -7.16 -4.69
CA SER A 92 -2.85 -7.38 -5.31
C SER A 92 -2.43 -8.85 -5.28
N GLU A 93 -2.72 -9.55 -4.20
CA GLU A 93 -2.46 -10.99 -4.09
C GLU A 93 -3.35 -11.79 -5.05
N ILE A 94 -4.64 -11.46 -5.12
CA ILE A 94 -5.60 -12.10 -6.04
C ILE A 94 -5.16 -11.90 -7.50
N ASN A 95 -4.68 -10.70 -7.83
CA ASN A 95 -4.23 -10.35 -9.18
C ASN A 95 -2.82 -10.88 -9.51
N GLY A 96 -2.11 -11.43 -8.53
CA GLY A 96 -0.78 -12.01 -8.74
C GLY A 96 0.35 -10.99 -8.84
N TYR A 97 0.19 -9.78 -8.35
CA TYR A 97 1.23 -8.75 -8.33
C TYR A 97 2.21 -8.95 -7.18
N GLY A 98 3.42 -8.42 -7.31
CA GLY A 98 4.39 -8.36 -6.21
C GLY A 98 5.68 -9.15 -6.42
N ASP A 99 5.90 -9.72 -7.60
CA ASP A 99 7.10 -10.53 -7.87
C ASP A 99 8.37 -9.69 -8.03
N ASP A 100 8.25 -8.48 -8.59
CA ASP A 100 9.40 -7.66 -8.99
C ASP A 100 9.63 -6.44 -8.09
N GLU A 101 8.92 -6.30 -6.99
CA GLU A 101 8.97 -5.11 -6.13
C GLU A 101 10.01 -5.20 -5.01
N PHE A 102 10.68 -6.32 -4.85
CA PHE A 102 11.77 -6.44 -3.88
C PHE A 102 12.95 -5.56 -4.30
N ASN A 103 13.23 -4.54 -3.51
CA ASN A 103 14.25 -3.56 -3.85
C ASN A 103 14.97 -3.10 -2.57
N PRO A 104 16.11 -3.75 -2.22
CA PRO A 104 16.84 -3.42 -1.00
C PRO A 104 17.36 -1.99 -1.01
N TRP A 105 17.48 -1.41 0.18
CA TRP A 105 18.07 -0.09 0.34
C TRP A 105 19.55 -0.11 -0.05
N ILE A 106 19.99 0.95 -0.71
CA ILE A 106 21.41 1.15 -1.01
C ILE A 106 22.06 1.68 0.27
N ILE A 107 23.08 0.95 0.77
CA ILE A 107 23.79 1.29 2.00
C ILE A 107 25.11 1.96 1.65
N GLY A 108 25.46 3.02 2.40
CA GLY A 108 26.72 3.73 2.27
C GLY A 108 26.66 4.90 1.29
N ALA A 109 27.84 5.45 0.98
CA ALA A 109 27.95 6.53 0.00
C ALA A 109 27.54 6.04 -1.38
N THR A 110 26.51 6.63 -1.93
CA THR A 110 26.04 6.27 -3.25
C THR A 110 26.64 7.20 -4.29
N LEU A 111 27.28 6.64 -5.27
CA LEU A 111 27.84 7.38 -6.41
C LEU A 111 26.81 8.17 -7.22
N TRP A 112 25.57 7.94 -6.99
CA TRP A 112 24.46 8.58 -7.56
C TRP A 112 24.44 10.09 -7.25
N PHE A 113 24.83 10.48 -6.05
CA PHE A 113 25.00 11.89 -5.70
C PHE A 113 26.20 12.54 -6.37
N ILE A 114 27.16 11.75 -6.83
CA ILE A 114 28.38 12.22 -7.49
C ILE A 114 28.18 12.31 -9.00
N ILE A 115 27.31 11.49 -9.54
CA ILE A 115 26.97 11.45 -10.97
C ILE A 115 26.05 12.59 -11.36
N PHE A 116 25.29 13.09 -10.42
CA PHE A 116 24.39 14.21 -10.58
C PHE A 116 24.94 15.49 -9.99
#